data_678572affae61306da4b5e5e6e4d7f88
#
_entry.id   678572affae61306da4b5e5e6e4d7f88
#
_cell.length_a   1.000
_cell.length_b   1.000
_cell.length_c   1.000
_cell.angle_alpha   90.00
_cell.angle_beta   90.00
_cell.angle_gamma   90.00
#
_symmetry.space_group_name_H-M   'P 1'
#
loop_
_entity.id
_entity.type
_entity.pdbx_description
1 polymer ?
#
loop_
_entity_poly.entity_id
_entity_poly.type
_entity_poly.pdbx_seq_one_letter_code
_entity_poly.pdbx_strand_id
1 'polypeptide(L)'
;MQPNFNELENRCLKFSLDVRNYCRKIQYDSINKVYISQIIRSSSSIGANYIEANEKLGSKDLLMRIKIARKESKETLYWLLHFDESADRNKLLHEIEQLRKILSSIINKLST
;
A
#
# COMPACT_ATOMS: atom_id res chain seq x y z
N MET A 1 -4.10 -12.52 18.56
CA MET A 1 -3.08 -11.61 19.12
C MET A 1 -2.42 -10.82 18.02
N GLN A 2 -2.32 -9.52 18.20
CA GLN A 2 -1.67 -8.67 17.18
C GLN A 2 -0.16 -8.63 17.43
N PRO A 3 0.67 -8.83 16.40
CA PRO A 3 2.10 -8.64 16.50
C PRO A 3 2.47 -7.21 16.90
N ASN A 4 3.65 -7.04 17.48
CA ASN A 4 4.15 -5.73 17.88
C ASN A 4 4.77 -5.00 16.69
N PHE A 5 3.92 -4.54 15.78
CA PHE A 5 4.35 -3.79 14.61
C PHE A 5 4.75 -2.36 14.99
N ASN A 6 5.72 -1.79 14.25
CA ASN A 6 6.02 -0.38 14.40
C ASN A 6 4.90 0.50 13.82
N GLU A 7 5.03 1.82 13.99
CA GLU A 7 3.99 2.76 13.57
C GLU A 7 3.69 2.68 12.07
N LEU A 8 4.72 2.64 11.23
CA LEU A 8 4.52 2.59 9.78
C LEU A 8 3.98 1.23 9.34
N GLU A 9 4.42 0.14 9.96
CA GLU A 9 3.86 -1.19 9.69
C GLU A 9 2.36 -1.22 10.00
N ASN A 10 1.96 -0.67 11.14
CA ASN A 10 0.54 -0.56 11.51
C ASN A 10 -0.24 0.32 10.52
N ARG A 11 0.37 1.40 10.07
CA ARG A 11 -0.27 2.31 9.13
C ARG A 11 -0.51 1.64 7.77
N CYS A 12 0.45 0.84 7.32
CA CYS A 12 0.30 0.05 6.10
C CYS A 12 -0.80 -1.00 6.24
N LEU A 13 -0.86 -1.70 7.38
CA LEU A 13 -1.91 -2.67 7.65
C LEU A 13 -3.28 -2.01 7.63
N LYS A 14 -3.42 -0.89 8.35
CA LYS A 14 -4.68 -0.15 8.38
C LYS A 14 -5.12 0.25 6.98
N PHE A 15 -4.19 0.75 6.16
CA PHE A 15 -4.52 1.14 4.79
C PHE A 15 -5.05 -0.03 3.98
N SER A 16 -4.39 -1.20 4.03
CA SER A 16 -4.85 -2.37 3.29
C SER A 16 -6.22 -2.86 3.76
N LEU A 17 -6.49 -2.77 5.07
CA LEU A 17 -7.81 -3.11 5.61
C LEU A 17 -8.89 -2.10 5.18
N ASP A 18 -8.53 -0.82 5.13
CA ASP A 18 -9.45 0.21 4.64
C ASP A 18 -9.78 0.00 3.15
N VAL A 19 -8.79 -0.39 2.35
CA VAL A 19 -9.01 -0.76 0.94
C VAL A 19 -9.95 -1.95 0.83
N ARG A 20 -9.74 -3.00 1.65
CA ARG A 20 -10.62 -4.16 1.69
C ARG A 20 -12.06 -3.75 1.98
N ASN A 21 -12.26 -2.91 3.00
CA ASN A 21 -13.60 -2.47 3.38
C ASN A 21 -14.24 -1.60 2.30
N TYR A 22 -13.45 -0.78 1.65
CA TYR A 22 -13.90 0.01 0.49
C TYR A 22 -14.37 -0.91 -0.64
N CYS A 23 -13.58 -1.93 -0.98
CA CYS A 23 -13.91 -2.86 -2.05
C CYS A 23 -15.21 -3.64 -1.77
N ARG A 24 -15.50 -3.92 -0.51
CA ARG A 24 -16.75 -4.60 -0.12
C ARG A 24 -17.99 -3.79 -0.44
N LYS A 25 -17.87 -2.47 -0.60
CA LYS A 25 -18.97 -1.57 -0.93
C LYS A 25 -19.12 -1.33 -2.44
N ILE A 26 -18.17 -1.79 -3.23
CA ILE A 26 -18.18 -1.61 -4.69
C ILE A 26 -19.06 -2.67 -5.31
N GLN A 27 -19.88 -2.28 -6.29
CA GLN A 27 -20.70 -3.23 -7.02
C GLN A 27 -19.81 -4.27 -7.69
N TYR A 28 -20.13 -5.55 -7.46
CA TYR A 28 -19.33 -6.65 -7.99
C TYR A 28 -19.84 -7.06 -9.36
N ASP A 29 -19.16 -6.60 -10.40
CA ASP A 29 -19.45 -6.96 -11.79
C ASP A 29 -18.16 -7.41 -12.49
N SER A 30 -18.27 -7.76 -13.76
CA SER A 30 -17.13 -8.32 -14.52
C SER A 30 -15.95 -7.36 -14.65
N ILE A 31 -16.20 -6.05 -14.64
CA ILE A 31 -15.14 -5.03 -14.75
C ILE A 31 -14.55 -4.75 -13.37
N ASN A 32 -15.39 -4.44 -12.40
CA ASN A 32 -14.93 -4.13 -11.04
C ASN A 32 -14.22 -5.31 -10.38
N LYS A 33 -14.62 -6.54 -10.72
CA LYS A 33 -13.93 -7.75 -10.25
C LYS A 33 -12.43 -7.69 -10.54
N VAL A 34 -12.05 -7.26 -11.74
CA VAL A 34 -10.65 -7.15 -12.13
C VAL A 34 -9.93 -6.08 -11.32
N TYR A 35 -10.53 -4.90 -11.20
CA TYR A 35 -9.93 -3.78 -10.46
C TYR A 35 -9.82 -4.10 -8.96
N ILE A 36 -10.83 -4.72 -8.38
CA ILE A 36 -10.81 -5.14 -6.98
C ILE A 36 -9.67 -6.13 -6.73
N SER A 37 -9.51 -7.13 -7.60
CA SER A 37 -8.42 -8.10 -7.48
C SER A 37 -7.05 -7.42 -7.49
N GLN A 38 -6.85 -6.48 -8.41
CA GLN A 38 -5.57 -5.78 -8.55
C GLN A 38 -5.28 -4.88 -7.36
N ILE A 39 -6.26 -4.13 -6.87
CA ILE A 39 -6.02 -3.21 -5.76
C ILE A 39 -5.83 -3.95 -4.44
N ILE A 40 -6.53 -5.05 -4.21
CA ILE A 40 -6.32 -5.88 -3.02
C ILE A 40 -4.89 -6.41 -3.02
N ARG A 41 -4.40 -6.91 -4.16
CA ARG A 41 -3.03 -7.40 -4.29
C ARG A 41 -2.01 -6.30 -4.03
N SER A 42 -2.13 -5.18 -4.73
CA SER A 42 -1.13 -4.11 -4.63
C SER A 42 -1.13 -3.43 -3.27
N SER A 43 -2.31 -3.15 -2.70
CA SER A 43 -2.39 -2.46 -1.41
C SER A 43 -1.86 -3.31 -0.27
N SER A 44 -2.09 -4.62 -0.29
CA SER A 44 -1.55 -5.51 0.75
C SER A 44 -0.04 -5.75 0.59
N SER A 45 0.47 -5.65 -0.63
CA SER A 45 1.90 -5.83 -0.91
C SER A 45 2.76 -4.69 -0.36
N ILE A 46 2.20 -3.51 -0.15
CA ILE A 46 2.94 -2.37 0.42
C ILE A 46 3.47 -2.73 1.81
N GLY A 47 2.56 -3.08 2.71
CA GLY A 47 2.92 -3.44 4.08
C GLY A 47 3.73 -4.72 4.16
N ALA A 48 3.38 -5.73 3.35
CA ALA A 48 4.11 -7.00 3.34
C ALA A 48 5.59 -6.79 3.00
N ASN A 49 5.89 -5.97 1.99
CA ASN A 49 7.28 -5.69 1.62
C ASN A 49 7.98 -4.81 2.66
N TYR A 50 7.28 -3.86 3.25
CA TYR A 50 7.86 -3.02 4.29
C TYR A 50 8.21 -3.86 5.53
N ILE A 51 7.33 -4.78 5.95
CA ILE A 51 7.58 -5.68 7.07
C ILE A 51 8.82 -6.56 6.78
N GLU A 52 8.92 -7.11 5.57
CA GLU A 52 10.07 -7.91 5.18
C GLU A 52 11.37 -7.08 5.16
N ALA A 53 11.29 -5.82 4.77
CA ALA A 53 12.44 -4.91 4.80
C ALA A 53 13.03 -4.81 6.22
N ASN A 54 12.17 -4.84 7.24
CA ASN A 54 12.56 -4.69 8.63
C ASN A 54 13.12 -5.98 9.25
N GLU A 55 13.22 -7.07 8.49
CA GLU A 55 13.85 -8.32 8.94
C GLU A 55 15.38 -8.23 9.01
N LYS A 56 15.96 -7.17 8.47
CA LYS A 56 17.40 -6.88 8.59
C LYS A 56 18.30 -7.93 7.93
N LEU A 57 17.92 -8.34 6.72
CA LEU A 57 18.69 -9.31 5.93
C LEU A 57 19.86 -8.67 5.19
N GLY A 58 20.13 -7.38 5.40
CA GLY A 58 21.20 -6.65 4.77
C GLY A 58 20.72 -5.36 4.10
N SER A 59 21.65 -4.44 3.82
CA SER A 59 21.31 -3.12 3.30
C SER A 59 20.73 -3.17 1.88
N LYS A 60 21.20 -4.09 1.05
CA LYS A 60 20.67 -4.23 -0.32
C LYS A 60 19.25 -4.76 -0.31
N ASP A 61 18.96 -5.75 0.54
CA ASP A 61 17.61 -6.29 0.70
C ASP A 61 16.68 -5.22 1.22
N LEU A 62 17.09 -4.49 2.26
CA LEU A 62 16.30 -3.40 2.85
C LEU A 62 15.90 -2.39 1.77
N LEU A 63 16.86 -1.88 1.01
CA LEU A 63 16.59 -0.87 -0.02
C LEU A 63 15.68 -1.43 -1.11
N MET A 64 15.91 -2.65 -1.56
CA MET A 64 15.10 -3.29 -2.58
C MET A 64 13.65 -3.46 -2.11
N ARG A 65 13.43 -3.92 -0.87
CA ARG A 65 12.09 -4.13 -0.32
C ARG A 65 11.32 -2.82 -0.19
N ILE A 66 12.00 -1.74 0.24
CA ILE A 66 11.36 -0.42 0.33
C ILE A 66 11.00 0.10 -1.06
N LYS A 67 11.85 -0.11 -2.05
CA LYS A 67 11.57 0.28 -3.44
C LYS A 67 10.38 -0.49 -4.01
N ILE A 68 10.25 -1.79 -3.69
CA ILE A 68 9.08 -2.59 -4.10
C ILE A 68 7.82 -2.04 -3.43
N ALA A 69 7.88 -1.75 -2.13
CA ALA A 69 6.74 -1.17 -1.42
C ALA A 69 6.29 0.15 -2.07
N ARG A 70 7.24 1.02 -2.45
CA ARG A 70 6.92 2.27 -3.16
C ARG A 70 6.30 1.99 -4.53
N LYS A 71 6.83 1.03 -5.28
CA LYS A 71 6.26 0.62 -6.56
C LYS A 71 4.81 0.18 -6.40
N GLU A 72 4.54 -0.64 -5.40
CA GLU A 72 3.18 -1.12 -5.12
C GLU A 72 2.25 0.02 -4.68
N SER A 73 2.78 1.05 -4.01
CA SER A 73 1.98 2.21 -3.64
C SER A 73 1.55 3.01 -4.87
N LYS A 74 2.42 3.17 -5.85
CA LYS A 74 2.08 3.83 -7.13
C LYS A 74 1.04 3.02 -7.90
N GLU A 75 1.17 1.71 -7.90
CA GLU A 75 0.22 0.83 -8.56
C GLU A 75 -1.16 0.90 -7.88
N THR A 76 -1.18 0.96 -6.55
CA THR A 76 -2.43 1.12 -5.80
C THR A 76 -3.13 2.43 -6.14
N LEU A 77 -2.36 3.53 -6.24
CA LEU A 77 -2.89 4.81 -6.68
C LEU A 77 -3.55 4.68 -8.06
N TYR A 78 -2.87 4.01 -8.98
CA TYR A 78 -3.38 3.78 -10.33
C TYR A 78 -4.71 3.02 -10.31
N TRP A 79 -4.81 1.95 -9.53
CA TRP A 79 -6.06 1.18 -9.45
C TRP A 79 -7.19 1.96 -8.79
N LEU A 80 -6.89 2.78 -7.77
CA LEU A 80 -7.92 3.62 -7.13
C LEU A 80 -8.59 4.55 -8.15
N LEU A 81 -7.84 5.04 -9.12
CA LEU A 81 -8.36 5.96 -10.14
C LEU A 81 -9.31 5.27 -11.13
N HIS A 82 -9.43 3.95 -11.09
CA HIS A 82 -10.39 3.21 -11.92
C HIS A 82 -11.78 3.16 -11.31
N PHE A 83 -11.93 3.52 -10.04
CA PHE A 83 -13.23 3.55 -9.38
C PHE A 83 -13.83 4.95 -9.47
N ASP A 84 -15.17 5.01 -9.37
CA ASP A 84 -15.88 6.29 -9.41
C ASP A 84 -15.45 7.20 -8.26
N GLU A 85 -15.48 8.50 -8.51
CA GLU A 85 -15.16 9.49 -7.49
C GLU A 85 -16.16 9.40 -6.34
N SER A 86 -15.61 9.41 -5.12
CA SER A 86 -16.39 9.38 -3.88
C SER A 86 -15.52 9.90 -2.74
N ALA A 87 -16.17 10.28 -1.64
CA ALA A 87 -15.45 10.69 -0.44
C ALA A 87 -14.55 9.58 0.09
N ASP A 88 -15.03 8.33 0.07
CA ASP A 88 -14.25 7.17 0.53
C ASP A 88 -13.02 6.94 -0.35
N ARG A 89 -13.20 6.99 -1.69
CA ARG A 89 -12.08 6.86 -2.62
C ARG A 89 -11.05 7.96 -2.37
N ASN A 90 -11.49 9.19 -2.19
CA ASN A 90 -10.60 10.34 -2.02
C ASN A 90 -9.78 10.25 -0.73
N LYS A 91 -10.34 9.69 0.34
CA LYS A 91 -9.59 9.43 1.57
C LYS A 91 -8.46 8.43 1.33
N LEU A 92 -8.72 7.38 0.58
CA LEU A 92 -7.71 6.38 0.24
C LEU A 92 -6.63 6.97 -0.66
N LEU A 93 -7.02 7.81 -1.63
CA LEU A 93 -6.07 8.52 -2.49
C LEU A 93 -5.13 9.41 -1.67
N HIS A 94 -5.68 10.11 -0.70
CA HIS A 94 -4.88 10.98 0.19
C HIS A 94 -3.87 10.13 0.98
N GLU A 95 -4.31 9.04 1.58
CA GLU A 95 -3.42 8.21 2.41
C GLU A 95 -2.34 7.51 1.58
N ILE A 96 -2.67 6.99 0.39
CA ILE A 96 -1.66 6.33 -0.43
C ILE A 96 -0.57 7.32 -0.88
N GLU A 97 -0.91 8.58 -1.14
CA GLU A 97 0.06 9.61 -1.46
C GLU A 97 0.99 9.88 -0.27
N GLN A 98 0.45 9.89 0.95
CA GLN A 98 1.27 10.07 2.15
C GLN A 98 2.22 8.89 2.34
N LEU A 99 1.74 7.67 2.20
CA LEU A 99 2.59 6.47 2.32
C LEU A 99 3.69 6.47 1.27
N ARG A 100 3.37 6.82 0.02
CA ARG A 100 4.35 6.89 -1.06
C ARG A 100 5.46 7.90 -0.75
N LYS A 101 5.09 9.07 -0.22
CA LYS A 101 6.06 10.10 0.15
C LYS A 101 6.97 9.64 1.29
N ILE A 102 6.41 8.96 2.28
CA ILE A 102 7.20 8.41 3.39
C ILE A 102 8.21 7.39 2.87
N LEU A 103 7.76 6.47 2.00
CA LEU A 103 8.65 5.45 1.42
C LEU A 103 9.73 6.09 0.57
N SER A 104 9.40 7.12 -0.22
CA SER A 104 10.39 7.86 -1.01
C SER A 104 11.43 8.54 -0.13
N SER A 105 11.00 9.10 1.00
CA SER A 105 11.90 9.72 1.97
C SER A 105 12.88 8.70 2.56
N ILE A 106 12.40 7.50 2.90
CA ILE A 106 13.24 6.42 3.41
C ILE A 106 14.26 6.01 2.35
N ILE A 107 13.83 5.83 1.10
CA ILE A 107 14.72 5.47 -0.01
C ILE A 107 15.82 6.51 -0.18
N ASN A 108 15.48 7.80 -0.14
CA ASN A 108 16.45 8.88 -0.28
C ASN A 108 17.52 8.84 0.82
N LYS A 109 17.10 8.56 2.07
CA LYS A 109 18.03 8.44 3.20
C LYS A 109 18.95 7.22 3.03
N LEU A 110 18.42 6.10 2.55
CA LEU A 110 19.20 4.87 2.36
C LEU A 110 20.15 4.96 1.17
N SER A 111 19.89 5.86 0.23
CA SER A 111 20.65 5.98 -1.01
C SER A 111 21.76 7.03 -0.96
N THR A 112 21.89 7.74 0.16
CA THR A 112 22.94 8.77 0.34
C THR A 112 24.15 8.27 1.11
#